data_a11fba3f2801486dabfd0b648b0a180b
#
_entry.id   a11fba3f2801486dabfd0b648b0a180b
#
_cell.length_a   1.000
_cell.length_b   1.000
_cell.length_c   1.000
_cell.angle_alpha   90.00
_cell.angle_beta   90.00
_cell.angle_gamma   90.00
#
_symmetry.space_group_name_H-M   'P 1'
#
loop_
_entity.id
_entity.type
_entity.pdbx_description
1 polymer ?
#
loop_
_entity_poly.entity_id
_entity_poly.type
_entity_poly.pdbx_seq_one_letter_code
_entity_poly.pdbx_strand_id
1 'polypeptide(L)'
;MLIMKIKELYIEDRLEDLNIKVPINNNESSLDIHITQGTSFGSNHTTTNLAIKAIMKNINNIDFNSCSLDLGSGSGILSILLSKIGFNSVHSCEIDDFARKESLINLKKNLVQDKVKFVDFPSNLRTKYSLIVSNISGEYLEKNFGYIVSKLMERGIFIISGLNKSKKESFTNLASIENIKILDVLVSGSWMAMIFEK
;
A
#
# COMPACT_ATOMS: atom_id res chain seq x y z
N MET A 1 -7.03 27.19 18.31
CA MET A 1 -6.19 27.80 17.26
C MET A 1 -4.69 27.73 17.55
N LEU A 2 -4.23 28.10 18.78
CA LEU A 2 -2.80 28.05 19.13
C LEU A 2 -2.21 26.64 19.21
N ILE A 3 -2.97 25.66 19.73
CA ILE A 3 -2.55 24.26 19.88
C ILE A 3 -2.41 23.56 18.51
N MET A 4 -3.26 23.89 17.53
CA MET A 4 -3.12 23.37 16.16
C MET A 4 -1.88 23.92 15.47
N LYS A 5 -1.57 25.23 15.64
CA LYS A 5 -0.33 25.82 15.08
C LYS A 5 0.95 25.23 15.71
N ILE A 6 0.94 24.92 17.01
CA ILE A 6 2.09 24.28 17.67
C ILE A 6 2.28 22.83 17.15
N LYS A 7 1.20 22.09 16.88
CA LYS A 7 1.31 20.73 16.29
C LYS A 7 1.78 20.76 14.84
N GLU A 8 1.36 21.75 14.05
CA GLU A 8 1.84 21.92 12.67
C GLU A 8 3.33 22.27 12.63
N LEU A 9 3.81 23.17 13.48
CA LEU A 9 5.24 23.49 13.63
C LEU A 9 6.07 22.28 14.11
N TYR A 10 5.54 21.45 15.02
CA TYR A 10 6.23 20.26 15.52
C TYR A 10 6.36 19.12 14.49
N ILE A 11 5.53 19.12 13.47
CA ILE A 11 5.58 18.18 12.36
C ILE A 11 6.66 18.59 11.35
N GLU A 12 6.74 19.87 11.01
CA GLU A 12 7.72 20.40 10.04
C GLU A 12 9.18 20.18 10.50
N ASP A 13 9.47 20.32 11.81
CA ASP A 13 10.81 20.13 12.37
C ASP A 13 11.29 18.67 12.44
N ARG A 14 10.43 17.67 12.13
CA ARG A 14 10.75 16.23 12.15
C ARG A 14 10.64 15.54 10.80
N LEU A 15 10.40 16.30 9.74
CA LEU A 15 10.25 15.75 8.41
C LEU A 15 11.62 15.40 7.83
N GLU A 16 11.83 14.13 7.51
CA GLU A 16 13.00 13.65 6.79
C GLU A 16 12.66 13.41 5.32
N ASP A 17 13.47 13.95 4.43
CA ASP A 17 13.34 13.70 2.99
C ASP A 17 14.04 12.39 2.62
N LEU A 18 13.27 11.44 2.11
CA LEU A 18 13.75 10.17 1.59
C LEU A 18 13.60 10.13 0.07
N ASN A 19 14.62 9.64 -0.61
CA ASN A 19 14.52 9.30 -2.03
C ASN A 19 14.66 7.79 -2.19
N ILE A 20 13.57 7.14 -2.61
CA ILE A 20 13.50 5.70 -2.75
C ILE A 20 13.53 5.35 -4.23
N LYS A 21 14.55 4.58 -4.64
CA LYS A 21 14.70 4.07 -6.00
C LYS A 21 14.08 2.68 -6.10
N VAL A 22 13.05 2.56 -6.93
CA VAL A 22 12.40 1.27 -7.21
C VAL A 22 12.92 0.75 -8.54
N PRO A 23 13.67 -0.38 -8.57
CA PRO A 23 14.19 -0.95 -9.79
C PRO A 23 13.06 -1.40 -10.73
N ILE A 24 13.24 -1.13 -12.03
CA ILE A 24 12.40 -1.61 -13.12
C ILE A 24 13.30 -2.42 -14.07
N ASN A 25 12.75 -3.43 -14.72
CA ASN A 25 13.43 -4.18 -15.79
C ASN A 25 14.88 -4.57 -15.48
N ASN A 26 15.08 -5.50 -14.54
CA ASN A 26 16.40 -6.07 -14.19
C ASN A 26 17.46 -5.03 -13.80
N ASN A 27 17.07 -3.93 -13.16
CA ASN A 27 17.92 -2.82 -12.67
C ASN A 27 18.50 -1.89 -13.75
N GLU A 28 18.06 -1.95 -15.00
CA GLU A 28 18.51 -1.00 -16.06
C GLU A 28 17.89 0.38 -15.90
N SER A 29 16.74 0.48 -15.23
CA SER A 29 16.03 1.73 -14.92
C SER A 29 15.43 1.68 -13.52
N SER A 30 15.14 2.85 -12.96
CA SER A 30 14.47 2.96 -11.66
C SER A 30 13.43 4.07 -11.65
N LEU A 31 12.39 3.89 -10.83
CA LEU A 31 11.47 4.96 -10.47
C LEU A 31 11.97 5.64 -9.19
N ASP A 32 12.07 6.96 -9.24
CA ASP A 32 12.36 7.75 -8.04
C ASP A 32 11.06 8.11 -7.33
N ILE A 33 10.98 7.82 -6.03
CA ILE A 33 9.88 8.19 -5.14
C ILE A 33 10.45 9.08 -4.04
N HIS A 34 9.97 10.32 -3.98
CA HIS A 34 10.38 11.30 -2.99
C HIS A 34 9.36 11.33 -1.85
N ILE A 35 9.80 11.00 -0.64
CA ILE A 35 8.95 10.97 0.55
C ILE A 35 9.48 11.97 1.57
N THR A 36 8.63 12.85 2.02
CA THR A 36 8.81 13.62 3.24
C THR A 36 8.15 12.82 4.35
N GLN A 37 8.96 12.20 5.20
CA GLN A 37 8.50 11.33 6.27
C GLN A 37 8.33 12.10 7.56
N GLY A 38 7.12 12.09 8.12
CA GLY A 38 6.78 12.64 9.42
C GLY A 38 6.55 11.56 10.46
N THR A 39 5.33 11.49 10.96
CA THR A 39 4.92 10.53 12.00
C THR A 39 4.40 9.21 11.46
N SER A 40 4.18 9.11 10.14
CA SER A 40 3.67 7.91 9.50
C SER A 40 4.69 6.77 9.55
N PHE A 41 4.19 5.55 9.72
CA PHE A 41 5.04 4.38 9.84
C PHE A 41 5.88 4.14 8.57
N GLY A 42 7.18 4.08 8.75
CA GLY A 42 8.21 3.40 8.02
C GLY A 42 8.20 3.35 6.49
N SER A 43 8.29 4.50 5.79
CA SER A 43 8.49 4.47 4.33
C SER A 43 9.74 3.68 3.91
N ASN A 44 10.78 3.61 4.75
CA ASN A 44 12.00 2.82 4.54
C ASN A 44 12.04 1.53 5.38
N HIS A 45 10.89 1.03 5.83
CA HIS A 45 10.84 -0.19 6.63
C HIS A 45 10.90 -1.46 5.76
N THR A 46 11.38 -2.57 6.34
CA THR A 46 11.46 -3.88 5.66
C THR A 46 10.14 -4.32 5.04
N THR A 47 9.01 -4.06 5.72
CA THR A 47 7.67 -4.43 5.24
C THR A 47 7.26 -3.63 4.00
N THR A 48 7.61 -2.35 3.94
CA THR A 48 7.37 -1.50 2.76
C THR A 48 8.19 -2.00 1.57
N ASN A 49 9.45 -2.36 1.79
CA ASN A 49 10.30 -2.96 0.75
C ASN A 49 9.75 -4.32 0.26
N LEU A 50 9.17 -5.14 1.16
CA LEU A 50 8.50 -6.39 0.79
C LEU A 50 7.26 -6.12 -0.07
N ALA A 51 6.43 -5.13 0.29
CA ALA A 51 5.27 -4.73 -0.50
C ALA A 51 5.67 -4.26 -1.90
N ILE A 52 6.68 -3.38 -2.01
CA ILE A 52 7.23 -2.90 -3.28
C ILE A 52 7.72 -4.07 -4.14
N LYS A 53 8.53 -4.99 -3.56
CA LYS A 53 9.02 -6.19 -4.27
C LYS A 53 7.87 -7.08 -4.74
N ALA A 54 6.83 -7.26 -3.93
CA ALA A 54 5.67 -8.05 -4.29
C ALA A 54 4.91 -7.43 -5.47
N ILE A 55 4.71 -6.11 -5.48
CA ILE A 55 4.09 -5.38 -6.59
C ILE A 55 4.93 -5.56 -7.86
N MET A 56 6.22 -5.26 -7.79
CA MET A 56 7.11 -5.29 -8.98
C MET A 56 7.26 -6.70 -9.55
N LYS A 57 7.30 -7.73 -8.71
CA LYS A 57 7.36 -9.13 -9.15
C LYS A 57 6.10 -9.58 -9.91
N ASN A 58 4.94 -8.99 -9.59
CA ASN A 58 3.66 -9.34 -10.19
C ASN A 58 3.18 -8.33 -11.23
N ILE A 59 4.02 -7.40 -11.63
CA ILE A 59 3.65 -6.27 -12.51
C ILE A 59 2.98 -6.73 -13.82
N ASN A 60 3.40 -7.85 -14.40
CA ASN A 60 2.85 -8.41 -15.64
C ASN A 60 1.47 -9.07 -15.46
N ASN A 61 1.05 -9.32 -14.23
CA ASN A 61 -0.24 -9.93 -13.89
C ASN A 61 -1.30 -8.89 -13.49
N ILE A 62 -0.91 -7.60 -13.45
CA ILE A 62 -1.75 -6.51 -12.98
C ILE A 62 -2.45 -5.84 -14.16
N ASP A 63 -3.77 -5.67 -14.08
CA ASP A 63 -4.53 -4.85 -15.02
C ASP A 63 -4.49 -3.38 -14.61
N PHE A 64 -3.71 -2.57 -15.32
CA PHE A 64 -3.54 -1.14 -15.09
C PHE A 64 -4.70 -0.27 -15.60
N ASN A 65 -5.60 -0.82 -16.42
CA ASN A 65 -6.76 -0.08 -16.93
C ASN A 65 -7.87 0.05 -15.88
N SER A 66 -7.78 -0.72 -14.82
CA SER A 66 -8.72 -0.74 -13.71
C SER A 66 -8.22 0.07 -12.52
N CYS A 67 -9.03 0.21 -11.48
CA CYS A 67 -8.66 0.93 -10.26
C CYS A 67 -7.82 0.03 -9.33
N SER A 68 -6.87 0.63 -8.62
CA SER A 68 -6.16 0.00 -7.50
C SER A 68 -6.54 0.60 -6.16
N LEU A 69 -6.30 -0.14 -5.06
CA LEU A 69 -6.51 0.31 -3.69
C LEU A 69 -5.22 0.15 -2.88
N ASP A 70 -4.81 1.23 -2.22
CA ASP A 70 -3.80 1.24 -1.16
C ASP A 70 -4.53 1.37 0.19
N LEU A 71 -4.63 0.26 0.92
CA LEU A 71 -5.36 0.16 2.18
C LEU A 71 -4.41 0.35 3.37
N GLY A 72 -4.57 1.47 4.07
CA GLY A 72 -3.65 1.94 5.11
C GLY A 72 -2.43 2.60 4.51
N SER A 73 -2.65 3.68 3.74
CA SER A 73 -1.63 4.27 2.88
C SER A 73 -0.49 4.97 3.62
N GLY A 74 -0.70 5.37 4.89
CA GLY A 74 0.31 6.05 5.70
C GLY A 74 0.89 7.27 4.99
N SER A 75 2.19 7.26 4.73
CA SER A 75 2.91 8.33 4.00
C SER A 75 2.52 8.45 2.51
N GLY A 76 1.72 7.52 1.98
CA GLY A 76 1.31 7.48 0.57
C GLY A 76 2.32 6.81 -0.37
N ILE A 77 3.39 6.21 0.14
CA ILE A 77 4.46 5.64 -0.70
C ILE A 77 3.96 4.58 -1.69
N LEU A 78 3.05 3.69 -1.26
CA LEU A 78 2.51 2.66 -2.15
C LEU A 78 1.53 3.27 -3.16
N SER A 79 0.69 4.24 -2.75
CA SER A 79 -0.16 5.01 -3.68
C SER A 79 0.65 5.72 -4.75
N ILE A 80 1.80 6.32 -4.39
CA ILE A 80 2.73 6.96 -5.33
C ILE A 80 3.32 5.92 -6.29
N LEU A 81 3.81 4.80 -5.77
CA LEU A 81 4.33 3.70 -6.59
C LEU A 81 3.28 3.24 -7.61
N LEU A 82 2.07 2.91 -7.16
CA LEU A 82 0.98 2.46 -8.02
C LEU A 82 0.70 3.46 -9.16
N SER A 83 0.68 4.75 -8.84
CA SER A 83 0.48 5.82 -9.84
C SER A 83 1.63 5.92 -10.84
N LYS A 84 2.87 5.72 -10.38
CA LYS A 84 4.08 5.83 -11.23
C LYS A 84 4.28 4.60 -12.12
N ILE A 85 3.87 3.41 -11.69
CA ILE A 85 3.96 2.19 -12.52
C ILE A 85 2.85 2.07 -13.56
N GLY A 86 1.85 2.97 -13.56
CA GLY A 86 0.88 3.04 -14.65
C GLY A 86 -0.60 3.16 -14.27
N PHE A 87 -0.98 3.02 -13.00
CA PHE A 87 -2.37 3.25 -12.62
C PHE A 87 -2.79 4.71 -12.79
N ASN A 88 -3.89 4.95 -13.51
CA ASN A 88 -4.51 6.27 -13.64
C ASN A 88 -5.58 6.54 -12.57
N SER A 89 -6.00 5.51 -11.84
CA SER A 89 -6.97 5.60 -10.75
C SER A 89 -6.49 4.77 -9.57
N VAL A 90 -6.03 5.45 -8.53
CA VAL A 90 -5.59 4.84 -7.27
C VAL A 90 -6.51 5.35 -6.17
N HIS A 91 -7.19 4.45 -5.48
CA HIS A 91 -7.85 4.77 -4.23
C HIS A 91 -6.86 4.59 -3.08
N SER A 92 -6.80 5.58 -2.20
CA SER A 92 -5.96 5.60 -1.01
C SER A 92 -6.86 5.64 0.21
N CYS A 93 -6.69 4.72 1.14
CA CYS A 93 -7.44 4.70 2.39
C CYS A 93 -6.50 4.89 3.57
N GLU A 94 -6.73 5.92 4.37
CA GLU A 94 -6.01 6.22 5.59
C GLU A 94 -6.98 6.82 6.62
N ILE A 95 -6.96 6.28 7.85
CA ILE A 95 -7.85 6.72 8.93
C ILE A 95 -7.23 7.78 9.83
N ASP A 96 -5.89 7.87 9.84
CA ASP A 96 -5.17 8.89 10.60
C ASP A 96 -5.06 10.18 9.78
N ASP A 97 -5.62 11.26 10.31
CA ASP A 97 -5.64 12.56 9.63
C ASP A 97 -4.24 13.17 9.42
N PHE A 98 -3.27 12.87 10.30
CA PHE A 98 -1.91 13.36 10.14
C PHE A 98 -1.19 12.59 9.04
N ALA A 99 -1.31 11.26 9.01
CA ALA A 99 -0.78 10.43 7.94
C ALA A 99 -1.42 10.80 6.58
N ARG A 100 -2.72 11.09 6.56
CA ARG A 100 -3.41 11.55 5.35
C ARG A 100 -2.88 12.88 4.83
N LYS A 101 -2.58 13.84 5.72
CA LYS A 101 -1.94 15.12 5.33
C LYS A 101 -0.53 14.92 4.81
N GLU A 102 0.27 14.07 5.47
CA GLU A 102 1.60 13.68 5.03
C GLU A 102 1.55 13.03 3.63
N SER A 103 0.63 12.09 3.42
CA SER A 103 0.40 11.48 2.12
C SER A 103 0.08 12.52 1.04
N LEU A 104 -0.80 13.50 1.31
CA LEU A 104 -1.12 14.58 0.36
C LEU A 104 0.10 15.41 -0.04
N ILE A 105 1.01 15.71 0.90
CA ILE A 105 2.27 16.40 0.61
C ILE A 105 3.13 15.55 -0.32
N ASN A 106 3.26 14.26 -0.02
CA ASN A 106 4.07 13.33 -0.79
C ASN A 106 3.51 13.09 -2.20
N LEU A 107 2.19 12.98 -2.35
CA LEU A 107 1.53 12.86 -3.65
C LEU A 107 1.85 14.06 -4.55
N LYS A 108 1.76 15.28 -4.00
CA LYS A 108 2.10 16.53 -4.72
C LYS A 108 3.59 16.56 -5.10
N LYS A 109 4.48 16.21 -4.18
CA LYS A 109 5.94 16.16 -4.39
C LYS A 109 6.33 15.21 -5.55
N ASN A 110 5.54 14.16 -5.73
CA ASN A 110 5.74 13.17 -6.79
C ASN A 110 4.90 13.42 -8.06
N LEU A 111 4.12 14.50 -8.11
CA LEU A 111 3.26 14.90 -9.24
C LEU A 111 2.22 13.83 -9.64
N VAL A 112 1.63 13.15 -8.63
CA VAL A 112 0.64 12.09 -8.85
C VAL A 112 -0.68 12.34 -8.13
N GLN A 113 -0.89 13.51 -7.52
CA GLN A 113 -2.07 13.85 -6.74
C GLN A 113 -3.38 13.73 -7.54
N ASP A 114 -3.35 13.95 -8.84
CA ASP A 114 -4.53 13.89 -9.72
C ASP A 114 -4.96 12.44 -10.05
N LYS A 115 -4.07 11.47 -9.79
CA LYS A 115 -4.33 10.03 -9.98
C LYS A 115 -4.83 9.35 -8.70
N VAL A 116 -4.69 9.98 -7.53
CA VAL A 116 -4.98 9.38 -6.23
C VAL A 116 -6.18 10.04 -5.58
N LYS A 117 -7.19 9.23 -5.25
CA LYS A 117 -8.39 9.67 -4.55
C LYS A 117 -8.45 9.02 -3.17
N PHE A 118 -8.56 9.84 -2.12
CA PHE A 118 -8.83 9.31 -0.78
C PHE A 118 -10.27 8.78 -0.67
N VAL A 119 -10.40 7.61 -0.09
CA VAL A 119 -11.68 6.93 0.14
C VAL A 119 -11.74 6.40 1.57
N ASP A 120 -12.95 6.31 2.11
CA ASP A 120 -13.17 5.66 3.41
C ASP A 120 -13.39 4.15 3.20
N PHE A 121 -12.75 3.34 4.06
CA PHE A 121 -12.86 1.89 4.04
C PHE A 121 -13.06 1.34 5.48
N PRO A 122 -13.94 0.40 5.74
CA PRO A 122 -14.85 -0.22 4.80
C PRO A 122 -16.05 0.71 4.54
N SER A 123 -16.16 1.26 3.36
CA SER A 123 -17.33 2.01 2.93
C SER A 123 -18.14 1.14 1.96
N ASN A 124 -19.34 1.59 1.62
CA ASN A 124 -20.19 0.96 0.61
C ASN A 124 -19.61 1.14 -0.82
N LEU A 125 -18.27 1.05 -0.96
CA LEU A 125 -17.61 1.15 -2.25
C LEU A 125 -18.12 0.04 -3.17
N ARG A 126 -18.82 0.45 -4.22
CA ARG A 126 -19.21 -0.47 -5.31
C ARG A 126 -18.02 -0.83 -6.19
N THR A 127 -16.92 -0.07 -6.09
CA THR A 127 -15.70 -0.27 -6.88
C THR A 127 -15.08 -1.62 -6.60
N LYS A 128 -14.69 -2.30 -7.67
CA LYS A 128 -13.81 -3.46 -7.65
C LYS A 128 -12.42 -3.04 -8.11
N TYR A 129 -11.41 -3.75 -7.62
CA TYR A 129 -10.01 -3.41 -7.83
C TYR A 129 -9.28 -4.53 -8.54
N SER A 130 -8.43 -4.20 -9.50
CA SER A 130 -7.49 -5.16 -10.09
C SER A 130 -6.30 -5.45 -9.18
N LEU A 131 -5.95 -4.48 -8.34
CA LEU A 131 -4.92 -4.63 -7.32
C LEU A 131 -5.39 -3.99 -6.01
N ILE A 132 -5.28 -4.74 -4.92
CA ILE A 132 -5.33 -4.20 -3.56
C ILE A 132 -3.97 -4.46 -2.92
N VAL A 133 -3.36 -3.42 -2.37
CA VAL A 133 -2.15 -3.54 -1.56
C VAL A 133 -2.42 -3.02 -0.16
N SER A 134 -1.85 -3.69 0.85
CA SER A 134 -1.96 -3.26 2.24
C SER A 134 -0.70 -3.61 3.02
N ASN A 135 -0.16 -2.63 3.76
CA ASN A 135 1.00 -2.79 4.63
C ASN A 135 0.65 -2.33 6.05
N ILE A 136 -0.28 -3.06 6.69
CA ILE A 136 -0.83 -2.72 8.01
C ILE A 136 -0.83 -3.93 8.95
N SER A 137 -1.38 -3.75 10.17
CA SER A 137 -1.51 -4.81 11.16
C SER A 137 -2.23 -6.05 10.62
N GLY A 138 -1.61 -7.21 10.84
CA GLY A 138 -2.17 -8.51 10.46
C GLY A 138 -3.53 -8.80 11.11
N GLU A 139 -3.79 -8.29 12.31
CA GLU A 139 -5.06 -8.50 13.02
C GLU A 139 -6.23 -7.84 12.30
N TYR A 140 -6.04 -6.62 11.80
CA TYR A 140 -7.06 -5.95 11.00
C TYR A 140 -7.33 -6.70 9.70
N LEU A 141 -6.25 -7.14 9.03
CA LEU A 141 -6.36 -7.88 7.77
C LEU A 141 -7.05 -9.24 7.97
N GLU A 142 -6.72 -9.99 9.02
CA GLU A 142 -7.39 -11.26 9.35
C GLU A 142 -8.89 -11.06 9.53
N LYS A 143 -9.28 -10.07 10.33
CA LYS A 143 -10.70 -9.78 10.63
C LYS A 143 -11.51 -9.38 9.40
N ASN A 144 -10.88 -8.71 8.45
CA ASN A 144 -11.56 -8.12 7.28
C ASN A 144 -11.23 -8.85 5.96
N PHE A 145 -10.52 -9.99 6.01
CA PHE A 145 -9.95 -10.64 4.83
C PHE A 145 -10.99 -10.93 3.75
N GLY A 146 -12.07 -11.62 4.08
CA GLY A 146 -13.13 -11.96 3.12
C GLY A 146 -13.79 -10.72 2.52
N TYR A 147 -14.01 -9.66 3.33
CA TYR A 147 -14.55 -8.42 2.82
C TYR A 147 -13.58 -7.75 1.82
N ILE A 148 -12.28 -7.72 2.11
CA ILE A 148 -11.25 -7.17 1.22
C ILE A 148 -11.21 -7.98 -0.09
N VAL A 149 -11.18 -9.32 0.00
CA VAL A 149 -11.22 -10.22 -1.16
C VAL A 149 -12.49 -10.01 -1.99
N SER A 150 -13.62 -9.73 -1.34
CA SER A 150 -14.87 -9.41 -2.06
C SER A 150 -14.76 -8.17 -2.94
N LYS A 151 -13.80 -7.27 -2.68
CA LYS A 151 -13.55 -6.06 -3.48
C LYS A 151 -12.58 -6.29 -4.65
N LEU A 152 -11.96 -7.44 -4.76
CA LEU A 152 -11.17 -7.78 -5.94
C LEU A 152 -12.06 -8.08 -7.15
N MET A 153 -11.56 -7.72 -8.30
CA MET A 153 -12.05 -8.21 -9.58
C MET A 153 -11.68 -9.69 -9.75
N GLU A 154 -12.29 -10.37 -10.71
CA GLU A 154 -11.81 -11.68 -11.16
C GLU A 154 -10.37 -11.54 -11.67
N ARG A 155 -9.49 -12.45 -11.25
CA ARG A 155 -8.03 -12.39 -11.49
C ARG A 155 -7.35 -11.17 -10.86
N GLY A 156 -8.02 -10.46 -9.95
CA GLY A 156 -7.45 -9.37 -9.19
C GLY A 156 -6.42 -9.86 -8.20
N ILE A 157 -5.38 -9.04 -7.99
CA ILE A 157 -4.25 -9.35 -7.09
C ILE A 157 -4.46 -8.67 -5.75
N PHE A 158 -4.25 -9.42 -4.67
CA PHE A 158 -4.19 -8.88 -3.31
C PHE A 158 -2.80 -9.09 -2.73
N ILE A 159 -2.14 -8.01 -2.35
CA ILE A 159 -0.81 -8.02 -1.73
C ILE A 159 -0.93 -7.52 -0.31
N ILE A 160 -0.54 -8.35 0.64
CA ILE A 160 -0.45 -7.95 2.05
C ILE A 160 1.00 -7.99 2.51
N SER A 161 1.39 -7.01 3.31
CA SER A 161 2.68 -6.90 3.97
C SER A 161 2.51 -6.40 5.41
N GLY A 162 3.60 -6.22 6.14
CA GLY A 162 3.50 -5.85 7.56
C GLY A 162 3.20 -7.03 8.47
N LEU A 163 3.27 -8.24 7.93
CA LEU A 163 2.96 -9.47 8.66
C LEU A 163 4.20 -10.09 9.29
N ASN A 164 4.09 -10.52 10.55
CA ASN A 164 5.06 -11.47 11.10
C ASN A 164 4.89 -12.83 10.41
N LYS A 165 5.98 -13.52 10.13
CA LYS A 165 5.98 -14.84 9.46
C LYS A 165 5.17 -15.91 10.20
N SER A 166 4.95 -15.76 11.52
CA SER A 166 4.08 -16.65 12.32
C SER A 166 2.61 -16.63 11.87
N LYS A 167 2.19 -15.58 11.18
CA LYS A 167 0.83 -15.42 10.63
C LYS A 167 0.59 -16.19 9.33
N LYS A 168 1.61 -16.84 8.75
CA LYS A 168 1.51 -17.51 7.46
C LYS A 168 0.36 -18.54 7.40
N GLU A 169 0.27 -19.38 8.42
CA GLU A 169 -0.77 -20.43 8.48
C GLU A 169 -2.18 -19.83 8.53
N SER A 170 -2.38 -18.80 9.36
CA SER A 170 -3.65 -18.09 9.46
C SER A 170 -4.12 -17.55 8.12
N PHE A 171 -3.26 -16.83 7.39
CA PHE A 171 -3.61 -16.29 6.07
C PHE A 171 -3.74 -17.36 5.00
N THR A 172 -3.04 -18.50 5.12
CA THR A 172 -3.24 -19.65 4.23
C THR A 172 -4.63 -20.26 4.40
N ASN A 173 -5.09 -20.40 5.65
CA ASN A 173 -6.43 -20.87 5.95
C ASN A 173 -7.51 -19.91 5.44
N LEU A 174 -7.33 -18.61 5.66
CA LEU A 174 -8.23 -17.57 5.13
C LEU A 174 -8.32 -17.61 3.60
N ALA A 175 -7.21 -17.76 2.91
CA ALA A 175 -7.19 -17.90 1.45
C ALA A 175 -7.97 -19.13 0.97
N SER A 176 -7.87 -20.24 1.69
CA SER A 176 -8.66 -21.45 1.41
C SER A 176 -10.16 -21.23 1.61
N ILE A 177 -10.55 -20.55 2.70
CA ILE A 177 -11.96 -20.23 3.01
C ILE A 177 -12.56 -19.34 1.90
N GLU A 178 -11.83 -18.32 1.47
CA GLU A 178 -12.26 -17.37 0.44
C GLU A 178 -12.05 -17.89 -1.01
N ASN A 179 -11.54 -19.11 -1.15
CA ASN A 179 -11.26 -19.77 -2.42
C ASN A 179 -10.40 -18.90 -3.37
N ILE A 180 -9.34 -18.28 -2.82
CA ILE A 180 -8.37 -17.52 -3.59
C ILE A 180 -7.01 -18.22 -3.58
N LYS A 181 -6.24 -18.03 -4.65
CA LYS A 181 -4.95 -18.68 -4.85
C LYS A 181 -3.84 -17.87 -4.19
N ILE A 182 -2.94 -18.53 -3.46
CA ILE A 182 -1.67 -17.94 -3.04
C ILE A 182 -0.68 -18.05 -4.21
N LEU A 183 -0.24 -16.91 -4.73
CA LEU A 183 0.75 -16.86 -5.82
C LEU A 183 2.17 -16.96 -5.28
N ASP A 184 2.46 -16.25 -4.17
CA ASP A 184 3.82 -16.18 -3.63
C ASP A 184 3.84 -15.73 -2.17
N VAL A 185 4.95 -16.00 -1.49
CA VAL A 185 5.25 -15.52 -0.13
C VAL A 185 6.69 -15.02 -0.09
N LEU A 186 6.86 -13.73 0.15
CA LEU A 186 8.17 -13.10 0.30
C LEU A 186 8.50 -12.94 1.79
N VAL A 187 9.72 -13.27 2.17
CA VAL A 187 10.17 -13.19 3.58
C VAL A 187 11.46 -12.38 3.68
N SER A 188 11.54 -11.55 4.72
CA SER A 188 12.76 -10.83 5.11
C SER A 188 12.82 -10.73 6.64
N GLY A 189 13.76 -11.44 7.26
CA GLY A 189 13.85 -11.55 8.71
C GLY A 189 12.61 -12.20 9.32
N SER A 190 11.95 -11.50 10.24
CA SER A 190 10.69 -11.92 10.86
C SER A 190 9.44 -11.49 10.08
N TRP A 191 9.60 -10.69 9.04
CA TRP A 191 8.52 -10.11 8.26
C TRP A 191 8.24 -10.89 6.98
N MET A 192 6.98 -10.86 6.54
CA MET A 192 6.57 -11.43 5.27
C MET A 192 5.56 -10.56 4.55
N ALA A 193 5.49 -10.76 3.23
CA ALA A 193 4.38 -10.37 2.39
C ALA A 193 3.80 -11.59 1.70
N MET A 194 2.49 -11.62 1.51
CA MET A 194 1.78 -12.67 0.78
C MET A 194 1.03 -12.07 -0.40
N ILE A 195 1.01 -12.79 -1.50
CA ILE A 195 0.40 -12.39 -2.75
C ILE A 195 -0.68 -13.40 -3.11
N PHE A 196 -1.89 -12.91 -3.34
CA PHE A 196 -3.05 -13.72 -3.67
C PHE A 196 -3.65 -13.29 -5.00
N GLU A 197 -4.30 -14.22 -5.69
CA GLU A 197 -5.11 -14.00 -6.89
C GLU A 197 -6.51 -14.57 -6.67
N LYS A 198 -7.52 -13.77 -7.01
CA LYS A 198 -8.92 -14.19 -6.97
C LYS A 198 -9.32 -14.97 -8.20
#